data_93d1501bafb5289f0d834fcec2d4e93e
#
_entry.id   93d1501bafb5289f0d834fcec2d4e93e
#
_cell.length_a   1.000
_cell.length_b   1.000
_cell.length_c   1.000
_cell.angle_alpha   90.00
_cell.angle_beta   90.00
_cell.angle_gamma   90.00
#
_symmetry.space_group_name_H-M   'P 1'
#
loop_
_entity.id
_entity.type
_entity.pdbx_description
1 polymer ?
#
loop_
_entity_poly.entity_id
_entity_poly.type
_entity_poly.pdbx_seq_one_letter_code
_entity_poly.pdbx_strand_id
1 'polypeptide(L)'
;MEKIKKRPNHKNLQSQETANRILTQAIRIFLAKGYHGTSIEDITRAAKLTKGALYWHFRSKEDLLKRIVEEYEKRFLDGMIQAVSEVNGSILDKVEKYFRYNAAFSYYNRELCVSFDTLAAELVGAHHGIENEFRRVYRKYQKFLSNLIVQGKKEKVFNREMDEDLSALVIIAFHVGILLQWSMNKDEIDGEAYVNTFKKIMLHGMMA
;
A
#
# COMPACT_ATOMS: atom_id res chain seq x y z
N MET A 1 -31.41 -13.99 -18.59
CA MET A 1 -31.10 -15.11 -17.65
C MET A 1 -30.08 -14.58 -16.65
N GLU A 2 -30.54 -14.26 -15.48
CA GLU A 2 -29.72 -13.71 -14.38
C GLU A 2 -28.91 -14.85 -13.76
N LYS A 3 -27.56 -14.73 -13.76
CA LYS A 3 -26.69 -15.71 -13.09
C LYS A 3 -26.84 -15.56 -11.58
N ILE A 4 -27.56 -16.48 -10.96
CA ILE A 4 -27.67 -16.61 -9.50
C ILE A 4 -26.24 -16.76 -8.93
N LYS A 5 -25.73 -15.71 -8.24
CA LYS A 5 -24.49 -15.78 -7.46
C LYS A 5 -24.67 -16.84 -6.36
N LYS A 6 -24.04 -18.01 -6.50
CA LYS A 6 -24.01 -19.04 -5.45
C LYS A 6 -23.52 -18.42 -4.14
N ARG A 7 -24.31 -18.53 -3.07
CA ARG A 7 -23.88 -18.16 -1.71
C ARG A 7 -22.58 -18.91 -1.37
N PRO A 8 -21.56 -18.23 -0.83
CA PRO A 8 -20.33 -18.92 -0.45
C PRO A 8 -20.62 -19.99 0.60
N ASN A 9 -20.01 -21.16 0.45
CA ASN A 9 -20.14 -22.28 1.37
C ASN A 9 -19.55 -21.87 2.74
N HIS A 10 -20.23 -22.19 3.83
CA HIS A 10 -19.84 -21.85 5.22
C HIS A 10 -18.39 -22.26 5.55
N LYS A 11 -17.91 -23.39 5.02
CA LYS A 11 -16.52 -23.84 5.13
C LYS A 11 -15.53 -22.88 4.45
N ASN A 12 -15.89 -22.31 3.30
CA ASN A 12 -15.03 -21.35 2.60
C ASN A 12 -14.93 -20.02 3.34
N LEU A 13 -16.03 -19.58 3.99
CA LEU A 13 -16.02 -18.37 4.80
C LEU A 13 -15.12 -18.53 6.03
N GLN A 14 -15.25 -19.61 6.78
CA GLN A 14 -14.39 -19.90 7.95
C GLN A 14 -12.90 -20.04 7.56
N SER A 15 -12.62 -20.66 6.41
CA SER A 15 -11.26 -20.76 5.89
C SER A 15 -10.68 -19.38 5.58
N GLN A 16 -11.45 -18.49 4.96
CA GLN A 16 -11.03 -17.15 4.63
C GLN A 16 -10.84 -16.27 5.87
N GLU A 17 -11.71 -16.37 6.86
CA GLU A 17 -11.58 -15.70 8.15
C GLU A 17 -10.31 -16.13 8.88
N THR A 18 -9.98 -17.43 8.85
CA THR A 18 -8.75 -17.96 9.44
C THR A 18 -7.50 -17.42 8.73
N ALA A 19 -7.49 -17.44 7.39
CA ALA A 19 -6.40 -16.88 6.58
C ALA A 19 -6.20 -15.37 6.87
N ASN A 20 -7.28 -14.60 6.93
CA ASN A 20 -7.23 -13.16 7.25
C ASN A 20 -6.70 -12.92 8.68
N ARG A 21 -7.09 -13.75 9.66
CA ARG A 21 -6.57 -13.66 11.02
C ARG A 21 -5.07 -13.92 11.07
N ILE A 22 -4.57 -14.94 10.37
CA ILE A 22 -3.14 -15.24 10.26
C ILE A 22 -2.42 -14.04 9.64
N LEU A 23 -2.93 -13.50 8.54
CA LEU A 23 -2.33 -12.39 7.83
C LEU A 23 -2.25 -11.12 8.69
N THR A 24 -3.33 -10.78 9.41
CA THR A 24 -3.36 -9.64 10.34
C THR A 24 -2.32 -9.78 11.44
N GLN A 25 -2.18 -10.98 12.03
CA GLN A 25 -1.16 -11.19 13.06
C GLN A 25 0.25 -11.19 12.47
N ALA A 26 0.45 -11.73 11.26
CA ALA A 26 1.74 -11.68 10.57
C ALA A 26 2.20 -10.23 10.32
N ILE A 27 1.31 -9.36 9.84
CA ILE A 27 1.58 -7.92 9.66
C ILE A 27 2.08 -7.30 10.98
N ARG A 28 1.38 -7.53 12.09
CA ARG A 28 1.74 -6.98 13.40
C ARG A 28 3.07 -7.48 13.92
N ILE A 29 3.34 -8.78 13.77
CA ILE A 29 4.60 -9.37 14.22
C ILE A 29 5.77 -8.92 13.35
N PHE A 30 5.57 -8.82 12.02
CA PHE A 30 6.59 -8.27 11.13
C PHE A 30 6.90 -6.80 11.43
N LEU A 31 5.90 -5.99 11.74
CA LEU A 31 6.12 -4.61 12.19
C LEU A 31 6.93 -4.54 13.50
N ALA A 32 6.66 -5.46 14.44
CA ALA A 32 7.30 -5.44 15.74
C ALA A 32 8.72 -6.01 15.75
N LYS A 33 9.02 -7.02 14.90
CA LYS A 33 10.26 -7.81 14.94
C LYS A 33 11.05 -7.82 13.63
N GLY A 34 10.52 -7.22 12.57
CA GLY A 34 11.03 -7.39 11.21
C GLY A 34 10.74 -8.77 10.63
N TYR A 35 11.08 -8.95 9.36
CA TYR A 35 10.93 -10.24 8.68
C TYR A 35 11.88 -11.29 9.26
N HIS A 36 13.17 -10.95 9.43
CA HIS A 36 14.18 -11.86 9.92
C HIS A 36 13.94 -12.28 11.36
N GLY A 37 13.51 -11.36 12.23
CA GLY A 37 13.22 -11.60 13.63
C GLY A 37 11.91 -12.35 13.92
N THR A 38 11.10 -12.62 12.88
CA THR A 38 9.80 -13.28 13.03
C THR A 38 9.87 -14.77 12.69
N SER A 39 9.35 -15.62 13.59
CA SER A 39 9.16 -17.05 13.35
C SER A 39 7.69 -17.41 13.06
N ILE A 40 7.47 -18.57 12.44
CA ILE A 40 6.10 -19.12 12.25
C ILE A 40 5.42 -19.34 13.60
N GLU A 41 6.19 -19.73 14.62
CA GLU A 41 5.72 -19.92 16.00
C GLU A 41 5.17 -18.63 16.60
N ASP A 42 5.84 -17.50 16.37
CA ASP A 42 5.36 -16.20 16.85
C ASP A 42 4.00 -15.88 16.25
N ILE A 43 3.85 -16.09 14.93
CA ILE A 43 2.61 -15.80 14.20
C ILE A 43 1.48 -16.72 14.67
N THR A 44 1.74 -18.03 14.79
CA THR A 44 0.71 -18.99 15.21
C THR A 44 0.27 -18.77 16.65
N ARG A 45 1.19 -18.40 17.53
CA ARG A 45 0.88 -18.03 18.92
C ARG A 45 0.00 -16.80 18.99
N ALA A 46 0.34 -15.74 18.24
CA ALA A 46 -0.47 -14.52 18.15
C ALA A 46 -1.84 -14.77 17.53
N ALA A 47 -1.93 -15.61 16.52
CA ALA A 47 -3.18 -15.99 15.87
C ALA A 47 -4.02 -17.00 16.67
N LYS A 48 -3.49 -17.56 17.79
CA LYS A 48 -4.09 -18.66 18.56
C LYS A 48 -4.43 -19.87 17.69
N LEU A 49 -3.45 -20.31 16.89
CA LEU A 49 -3.57 -21.43 15.96
C LEU A 49 -2.40 -22.41 16.10
N THR A 50 -2.56 -23.61 15.58
CA THR A 50 -1.48 -24.58 15.45
C THR A 50 -0.64 -24.29 14.20
N LYS A 51 0.63 -24.76 14.17
CA LYS A 51 1.45 -24.71 12.94
C LYS A 51 0.78 -25.37 11.76
N GLY A 52 0.14 -26.54 11.98
CA GLY A 52 -0.60 -27.27 10.94
C GLY A 52 -1.74 -26.43 10.33
N ALA A 53 -2.47 -25.67 11.17
CA ALA A 53 -3.52 -24.78 10.67
C ALA A 53 -2.95 -23.62 9.84
N LEU A 54 -1.78 -23.09 10.19
CA LEU A 54 -1.10 -22.06 9.39
C LEU A 54 -0.64 -22.66 8.04
N TYR A 55 0.05 -23.81 8.06
CA TYR A 55 0.58 -24.44 6.84
C TYR A 55 -0.50 -24.93 5.88
N TRP A 56 -1.73 -25.09 6.36
CA TRP A 56 -2.86 -25.36 5.50
C TRP A 56 -3.23 -24.16 4.60
N HIS A 57 -2.96 -22.92 5.08
CA HIS A 57 -3.25 -21.67 4.36
C HIS A 57 -2.01 -21.08 3.65
N PHE A 58 -0.83 -21.21 4.25
CA PHE A 58 0.40 -20.56 3.78
C PHE A 58 1.56 -21.55 3.87
N ARG A 59 2.24 -21.78 2.74
CA ARG A 59 3.30 -22.79 2.62
C ARG A 59 4.57 -22.43 3.39
N SER A 60 4.85 -21.13 3.59
CA SER A 60 6.06 -20.64 4.24
C SER A 60 5.86 -19.22 4.79
N LYS A 61 6.83 -18.72 5.54
CA LYS A 61 6.90 -17.30 5.93
C LYS A 61 7.00 -16.37 4.72
N GLU A 62 7.69 -16.78 3.68
CA GLU A 62 7.79 -16.04 2.42
C GLU A 62 6.43 -15.98 1.68
N ASP A 63 5.65 -17.05 1.71
CA ASP A 63 4.31 -17.09 1.13
C ASP A 63 3.36 -16.11 1.85
N LEU A 64 3.46 -16.02 3.19
CA LEU A 64 2.78 -14.99 3.99
C LEU A 64 3.19 -13.58 3.57
N LEU A 65 4.48 -13.34 3.36
CA LEU A 65 4.98 -12.04 2.94
C LEU A 65 4.49 -11.66 1.54
N LYS A 66 4.53 -12.61 0.60
CA LYS A 66 3.94 -12.41 -0.75
C LYS A 66 2.47 -12.02 -0.65
N ARG A 67 1.72 -12.67 0.23
CA ARG A 67 0.32 -12.33 0.44
C ARG A 67 0.12 -10.92 1.01
N ILE A 68 1.00 -10.46 1.89
CA ILE A 68 0.97 -9.06 2.39
C ILE A 68 1.20 -8.07 1.24
N VAL A 69 2.17 -8.34 0.36
CA VAL A 69 2.45 -7.52 -0.82
C VAL A 69 1.24 -7.48 -1.76
N GLU A 70 0.60 -8.64 -2.02
CA GLU A 70 -0.62 -8.73 -2.83
C GLU A 70 -1.80 -7.96 -2.22
N GLU A 71 -1.99 -8.05 -0.90
CA GLU A 71 -3.04 -7.30 -0.20
C GLU A 71 -2.80 -5.78 -0.27
N TYR A 72 -1.56 -5.34 -0.10
CA TYR A 72 -1.21 -3.94 -0.28
C TYR A 72 -1.48 -3.48 -1.71
N GLU A 73 -0.98 -4.21 -2.71
CA GLU A 73 -1.20 -3.88 -4.12
C GLU A 73 -2.69 -3.78 -4.44
N LYS A 74 -3.45 -4.82 -4.12
CA LYS A 74 -4.87 -4.91 -4.47
C LYS A 74 -5.71 -3.85 -3.74
N ARG A 75 -5.53 -3.71 -2.44
CA ARG A 75 -6.38 -2.85 -1.62
C ARG A 75 -5.99 -1.39 -1.70
N PHE A 76 -4.69 -1.11 -1.69
CA PHE A 76 -4.18 0.26 -1.78
C PHE A 76 -3.99 0.70 -3.23
N LEU A 77 -3.06 0.08 -3.94
CA LEU A 77 -2.60 0.60 -5.23
C LEU A 77 -3.68 0.47 -6.31
N ASP A 78 -4.28 -0.72 -6.48
CA ASP A 78 -5.34 -0.92 -7.48
C ASP A 78 -6.59 -0.12 -7.15
N GLY A 79 -6.97 -0.07 -5.87
CA GLY A 79 -8.09 0.74 -5.40
C GLY A 79 -7.87 2.24 -5.65
N MET A 80 -6.65 2.74 -5.43
CA MET A 80 -6.29 4.13 -5.70
C MET A 80 -6.31 4.42 -7.21
N ILE A 81 -5.67 3.58 -8.01
CA ILE A 81 -5.65 3.72 -9.47
C ILE A 81 -7.08 3.76 -10.01
N GLN A 82 -7.94 2.84 -9.58
CA GLN A 82 -9.34 2.81 -9.97
C GLN A 82 -10.05 4.10 -9.56
N ALA A 83 -9.97 4.47 -8.28
CA ALA A 83 -10.68 5.63 -7.75
C ALA A 83 -10.28 6.95 -8.43
N VAL A 84 -8.99 7.11 -8.80
CA VAL A 84 -8.51 8.29 -9.52
C VAL A 84 -8.87 8.24 -11.00
N SER A 85 -8.84 7.05 -11.61
CA SER A 85 -9.17 6.89 -13.04
C SER A 85 -10.65 7.12 -13.34
N GLU A 86 -11.53 6.86 -12.37
CA GLU A 86 -12.98 7.10 -12.47
C GLU A 86 -13.36 8.60 -12.35
N VAL A 87 -12.41 9.47 -11.99
CA VAL A 87 -12.68 10.92 -11.91
C VAL A 87 -12.83 11.50 -13.32
N ASN A 88 -14.05 11.92 -13.65
CA ASN A 88 -14.37 12.66 -14.87
C ASN A 88 -14.13 14.16 -14.61
N GLY A 89 -12.90 14.65 -14.72
CA GLY A 89 -12.53 16.02 -14.43
C GLY A 89 -11.12 16.37 -14.88
N SER A 90 -10.66 17.54 -14.47
CA SER A 90 -9.32 18.03 -14.72
C SER A 90 -8.26 17.19 -14.00
N ILE A 91 -6.98 17.40 -14.37
CA ILE A 91 -5.88 16.79 -13.62
C ILE A 91 -5.89 17.21 -12.14
N LEU A 92 -6.31 18.42 -11.81
CA LEU A 92 -6.39 18.86 -10.41
C LEU A 92 -7.46 18.09 -9.62
N ASP A 93 -8.59 17.74 -10.22
CA ASP A 93 -9.60 16.88 -9.59
C ASP A 93 -9.05 15.48 -9.32
N LYS A 94 -8.28 14.92 -10.24
CA LYS A 94 -7.60 13.63 -10.07
C LYS A 94 -6.55 13.67 -8.97
N VAL A 95 -5.78 14.74 -8.90
CA VAL A 95 -4.78 14.96 -7.84
C VAL A 95 -5.46 15.09 -6.49
N GLU A 96 -6.57 15.84 -6.39
CA GLU A 96 -7.35 15.93 -5.16
C GLU A 96 -7.85 14.55 -4.71
N LYS A 97 -8.38 13.75 -5.65
CA LYS A 97 -8.82 12.38 -5.38
C LYS A 97 -7.67 11.48 -4.92
N TYR A 98 -6.49 11.61 -5.54
CA TYR A 98 -5.28 10.90 -5.16
C TYR A 98 -4.91 11.18 -3.69
N PHE A 99 -4.84 12.44 -3.27
CA PHE A 99 -4.50 12.80 -1.89
C PHE A 99 -5.54 12.31 -0.88
N ARG A 100 -6.81 12.50 -1.18
CA ARG A 100 -7.90 12.03 -0.32
C ARG A 100 -7.90 10.52 -0.15
N TYR A 101 -7.67 9.77 -1.23
CA TYR A 101 -7.61 8.32 -1.15
C TYR A 101 -6.43 7.85 -0.29
N ASN A 102 -5.23 8.42 -0.53
CA ASN A 102 -4.03 8.07 0.24
C ASN A 102 -4.22 8.35 1.74
N ALA A 103 -4.71 9.54 2.09
CA ALA A 103 -4.95 9.92 3.48
C ALA A 103 -5.95 8.96 4.16
N ALA A 104 -7.11 8.74 3.54
CA ALA A 104 -8.15 7.86 4.10
C ALA A 104 -7.67 6.42 4.20
N PHE A 105 -7.03 5.87 3.16
CA PHE A 105 -6.56 4.49 3.19
C PHE A 105 -5.50 4.28 4.25
N SER A 106 -4.50 5.16 4.33
CA SER A 106 -3.42 5.10 5.32
C SER A 106 -3.94 5.23 6.75
N TYR A 107 -4.94 6.07 6.99
CA TYR A 107 -5.56 6.21 8.30
C TYR A 107 -6.20 4.90 8.78
N TYR A 108 -7.01 4.25 7.93
CA TYR A 108 -7.73 3.02 8.29
C TYR A 108 -6.88 1.75 8.17
N ASN A 109 -5.79 1.75 7.40
CA ASN A 109 -4.96 0.58 7.12
C ASN A 109 -3.48 0.80 7.44
N ARG A 110 -3.19 1.61 8.46
CA ARG A 110 -1.83 2.04 8.82
C ARG A 110 -0.85 0.87 8.95
N GLU A 111 -1.24 -0.19 9.68
CA GLU A 111 -0.37 -1.36 9.89
C GLU A 111 0.04 -2.02 8.57
N LEU A 112 -0.87 -2.14 7.61
CA LEU A 112 -0.59 -2.69 6.28
C LEU A 112 0.36 -1.79 5.49
N CYS A 113 0.10 -0.47 5.47
CA CYS A 113 0.92 0.48 4.72
C CYS A 113 2.35 0.56 5.29
N VAL A 114 2.48 0.77 6.61
CA VAL A 114 3.80 0.85 7.25
C VAL A 114 4.56 -0.47 7.12
N SER A 115 3.88 -1.63 7.25
CA SER A 115 4.55 -2.92 7.10
C SER A 115 5.08 -3.14 5.69
N PHE A 116 4.34 -2.72 4.66
CA PHE A 116 4.80 -2.83 3.28
C PHE A 116 6.11 -2.05 3.07
N ASP A 117 6.16 -0.79 3.49
CA ASP A 117 7.33 0.07 3.27
C ASP A 117 8.55 -0.37 4.12
N THR A 118 8.33 -0.74 5.38
CA THR A 118 9.42 -1.19 6.27
C THR A 118 9.98 -2.53 5.85
N LEU A 119 9.15 -3.47 5.42
CA LEU A 119 9.58 -4.78 4.91
C LEU A 119 10.29 -4.64 3.56
N ALA A 120 9.83 -3.73 2.69
CA ALA A 120 10.54 -3.41 1.46
C ALA A 120 11.97 -2.92 1.75
N ALA A 121 12.13 -2.01 2.72
CA ALA A 121 13.44 -1.47 3.12
C ALA A 121 14.34 -2.55 3.75
N GLU A 122 13.80 -3.41 4.63
CA GLU A 122 14.55 -4.50 5.29
C GLU A 122 15.08 -5.52 4.27
N LEU A 123 14.33 -5.78 3.20
CA LEU A 123 14.62 -6.86 2.26
C LEU A 123 15.39 -6.45 1.01
N VAL A 124 15.74 -5.16 0.88
CA VAL A 124 16.61 -4.69 -0.22
C VAL A 124 17.96 -5.42 -0.16
N GLY A 125 18.28 -6.12 -1.25
CA GLY A 125 19.54 -6.86 -1.40
C GLY A 125 19.63 -8.19 -0.66
N ALA A 126 18.61 -8.57 0.14
CA ALA A 126 18.67 -9.77 0.97
C ALA A 126 18.01 -11.02 0.32
N HIS A 127 16.96 -10.84 -0.46
CA HIS A 127 16.16 -11.94 -1.03
C HIS A 127 15.69 -11.62 -2.45
N HIS A 128 16.38 -12.06 -3.46
CA HIS A 128 16.11 -11.76 -4.87
C HIS A 128 14.65 -12.04 -5.31
N GLY A 129 14.03 -13.10 -4.81
CA GLY A 129 12.65 -13.46 -5.20
C GLY A 129 11.61 -12.46 -4.70
N ILE A 130 11.61 -12.20 -3.39
CA ILE A 130 10.59 -11.35 -2.74
C ILE A 130 10.84 -9.85 -2.99
N GLU A 131 12.10 -9.45 -3.11
CA GLU A 131 12.46 -8.08 -3.49
C GLU A 131 11.83 -7.67 -4.83
N ASN A 132 11.79 -8.60 -5.80
CA ASN A 132 11.17 -8.34 -7.09
C ASN A 132 9.67 -8.05 -6.99
N GLU A 133 8.94 -8.66 -6.02
CA GLU A 133 7.53 -8.36 -5.80
C GLU A 133 7.33 -6.92 -5.30
N PHE A 134 8.14 -6.46 -4.33
CA PHE A 134 8.10 -5.06 -3.89
C PHE A 134 8.45 -4.11 -5.03
N ARG A 135 9.52 -4.39 -5.79
CA ARG A 135 9.93 -3.59 -6.96
C ARG A 135 8.82 -3.51 -8.01
N ARG A 136 8.09 -4.61 -8.23
CA ARG A 136 6.96 -4.66 -9.18
C ARG A 136 5.84 -3.70 -8.74
N VAL A 137 5.48 -3.71 -7.46
CA VAL A 137 4.44 -2.82 -6.91
C VAL A 137 4.87 -1.35 -7.00
N TYR A 138 6.12 -1.02 -6.61
CA TYR A 138 6.63 0.34 -6.71
C TYR A 138 6.70 0.83 -8.17
N ARG A 139 7.10 -0.01 -9.13
CA ARG A 139 7.11 0.34 -10.57
C ARG A 139 5.69 0.62 -11.09
N LYS A 140 4.71 -0.15 -10.66
CA LYS A 140 3.30 0.08 -11.00
C LYS A 140 2.81 1.41 -10.44
N TYR A 141 3.17 1.72 -9.21
CA TYR A 141 2.85 3.01 -8.59
C TYR A 141 3.52 4.17 -9.33
N GLN A 142 4.82 4.08 -9.60
CA GLN A 142 5.57 5.06 -10.40
C GLN A 142 4.90 5.30 -11.75
N LYS A 143 4.61 4.25 -12.49
CA LYS A 143 3.98 4.34 -13.81
C LYS A 143 2.64 5.06 -13.77
N PHE A 144 1.83 4.80 -12.75
CA PHE A 144 0.57 5.50 -12.56
C PHE A 144 0.79 7.01 -12.34
N LEU A 145 1.69 7.39 -11.45
CA LEU A 145 1.98 8.80 -11.17
C LEU A 145 2.61 9.51 -12.37
N SER A 146 3.56 8.87 -13.07
CA SER A 146 4.14 9.42 -14.31
C SER A 146 3.06 9.73 -15.35
N ASN A 147 2.08 8.85 -15.52
CA ASN A 147 0.95 9.08 -16.43
C ASN A 147 0.09 10.28 -16.00
N LEU A 148 -0.15 10.49 -14.70
CA LEU A 148 -0.87 11.67 -14.20
C LEU A 148 -0.08 12.95 -14.47
N ILE A 149 1.24 12.93 -14.28
CA ILE A 149 2.11 14.08 -14.56
C ILE A 149 2.09 14.40 -16.06
N VAL A 150 2.19 13.38 -16.93
CA VAL A 150 2.07 13.56 -18.40
C VAL A 150 0.72 14.18 -18.77
N GLN A 151 -0.37 13.76 -18.14
CA GLN A 151 -1.69 14.37 -18.35
C GLN A 151 -1.68 15.83 -17.92
N GLY A 152 -1.14 16.17 -16.75
CA GLY A 152 -1.08 17.56 -16.27
C GLY A 152 -0.23 18.48 -17.16
N LYS A 153 0.86 17.96 -17.74
CA LYS A 153 1.66 18.67 -18.75
C LYS A 153 0.85 18.95 -20.04
N LYS A 154 0.07 17.97 -20.51
CA LYS A 154 -0.81 18.14 -21.68
C LYS A 154 -1.91 19.17 -21.44
N GLU A 155 -2.47 19.20 -20.25
CA GLU A 155 -3.46 20.20 -19.83
C GLU A 155 -2.84 21.59 -19.54
N LYS A 156 -1.51 21.71 -19.62
CA LYS A 156 -0.74 22.94 -19.31
C LYS A 156 -0.90 23.40 -17.85
N VAL A 157 -1.20 22.48 -16.94
CA VAL A 157 -1.30 22.72 -15.51
C VAL A 157 0.06 22.53 -14.85
N PHE A 158 0.82 21.51 -15.28
CA PHE A 158 2.14 21.20 -14.72
C PHE A 158 3.26 21.70 -15.65
N ASN A 159 4.37 22.08 -15.01
CA ASN A 159 5.58 22.53 -15.69
C ASN A 159 6.06 21.47 -16.70
N ARG A 160 6.30 21.89 -17.94
CA ARG A 160 6.70 21.00 -19.05
C ARG A 160 8.11 20.46 -18.90
N GLU A 161 8.97 21.17 -18.16
CA GLU A 161 10.37 20.78 -17.94
C GLU A 161 10.55 19.69 -16.87
N MET A 162 9.49 19.38 -16.10
CA MET A 162 9.55 18.30 -15.11
C MET A 162 9.83 16.96 -15.80
N ASP A 163 10.76 16.18 -15.24
CA ASP A 163 10.88 14.76 -15.56
C ASP A 163 9.76 14.00 -14.85
N GLU A 164 8.87 13.37 -15.60
CA GLU A 164 7.70 12.68 -15.05
C GLU A 164 8.04 11.45 -14.23
N ASP A 165 9.08 10.71 -14.60
CA ASP A 165 9.46 9.48 -13.91
C ASP A 165 10.22 9.78 -12.61
N LEU A 166 11.13 10.75 -12.61
CA LEU A 166 11.82 11.22 -11.40
C LEU A 166 10.84 11.92 -10.45
N SER A 167 9.93 12.73 -10.96
CA SER A 167 8.90 13.38 -10.13
C SER A 167 7.97 12.37 -9.48
N ALA A 168 7.59 11.30 -10.19
CA ALA A 168 6.81 10.21 -9.62
C ALA A 168 7.54 9.51 -8.47
N LEU A 169 8.85 9.24 -8.62
CA LEU A 169 9.67 8.66 -7.56
C LEU A 169 9.76 9.56 -6.33
N VAL A 170 9.92 10.88 -6.53
CA VAL A 170 9.94 11.86 -5.45
C VAL A 170 8.59 11.87 -4.70
N ILE A 171 7.47 11.85 -5.41
CA ILE A 171 6.13 11.80 -4.80
C ILE A 171 5.96 10.54 -3.96
N ILE A 172 6.41 9.39 -4.44
CA ILE A 172 6.38 8.12 -3.67
C ILE A 172 7.25 8.24 -2.42
N ALA A 173 8.46 8.78 -2.52
CA ALA A 173 9.36 8.96 -1.38
C ALA A 173 8.75 9.87 -0.30
N PHE A 174 8.09 10.97 -0.70
CA PHE A 174 7.36 11.82 0.22
C PHE A 174 6.18 11.10 0.87
N HIS A 175 5.41 10.31 0.10
CA HIS A 175 4.29 9.53 0.63
C HIS A 175 4.75 8.58 1.74
N VAL A 176 5.82 7.81 1.48
CA VAL A 176 6.42 6.90 2.47
C VAL A 176 6.91 7.67 3.70
N GLY A 177 7.62 8.78 3.50
CA GLY A 177 8.14 9.61 4.59
C GLY A 177 7.03 10.22 5.45
N ILE A 178 5.97 10.75 4.83
CA ILE A 178 4.80 11.32 5.51
C ILE A 178 4.09 10.26 6.34
N LEU A 179 3.84 9.09 5.76
CA LEU A 179 3.20 7.97 6.46
C LEU A 179 4.01 7.54 7.69
N LEU A 180 5.32 7.42 7.55
CA LEU A 180 6.21 7.00 8.63
C LEU A 180 6.25 8.06 9.75
N GLN A 181 6.44 9.33 9.41
CA GLN A 181 6.45 10.44 10.37
C GLN A 181 5.12 10.56 11.13
N TRP A 182 3.99 10.50 10.41
CA TRP A 182 2.67 10.51 11.03
C TRP A 182 2.47 9.29 11.94
N SER A 183 2.95 8.10 11.53
CA SER A 183 2.78 6.87 12.32
C SER A 183 3.56 6.90 13.65
N MET A 184 4.69 7.61 13.70
CA MET A 184 5.48 7.80 14.91
C MET A 184 4.88 8.86 15.85
N ASN A 185 4.21 9.87 15.29
CA ASN A 185 3.75 11.04 16.01
C ASN A 185 2.23 11.25 15.88
N LYS A 186 1.46 10.17 15.75
CA LYS A 186 0.02 10.20 15.43
C LYS A 186 -0.85 10.95 16.45
N ASP A 187 -0.39 11.05 17.69
CA ASP A 187 -1.11 11.73 18.77
C ASP A 187 -0.77 13.24 18.83
N GLU A 188 0.26 13.68 18.08
CA GLU A 188 0.75 15.06 18.03
C GLU A 188 0.48 15.72 16.67
N ILE A 189 0.43 14.94 15.59
CA ILE A 189 0.26 15.44 14.23
C ILE A 189 -1.18 15.23 13.76
N ASP A 190 -1.88 16.33 13.46
CA ASP A 190 -3.12 16.29 12.69
C ASP A 190 -2.82 15.77 11.27
N GLY A 191 -3.24 14.55 10.99
CA GLY A 191 -2.96 13.88 9.72
C GLY A 191 -3.57 14.59 8.51
N GLU A 192 -4.74 15.23 8.65
CA GLU A 192 -5.39 15.98 7.58
C GLU A 192 -4.60 17.27 7.28
N ALA A 193 -4.24 18.04 8.29
CA ALA A 193 -3.42 19.24 8.14
C ALA A 193 -2.06 18.91 7.53
N TYR A 194 -1.45 17.78 7.92
CA TYR A 194 -0.16 17.32 7.41
C TYR A 194 -0.23 16.98 5.91
N VAL A 195 -1.21 16.18 5.50
CA VAL A 195 -1.41 15.84 4.08
C VAL A 195 -1.75 17.09 3.24
N ASN A 196 -2.57 18.00 3.77
CA ASN A 196 -2.91 19.25 3.08
C ASN A 196 -1.68 20.17 2.92
N THR A 197 -0.78 20.20 3.91
CA THR A 197 0.48 20.95 3.81
C THR A 197 1.38 20.37 2.72
N PHE A 198 1.54 19.04 2.72
CA PHE A 198 2.31 18.37 1.67
C PHE A 198 1.71 18.64 0.27
N LYS A 199 0.39 18.49 0.11
CA LYS A 199 -0.30 18.77 -1.14
C LYS A 199 0.00 20.19 -1.66
N LYS A 200 -0.06 21.20 -0.77
CA LYS A 200 0.26 22.60 -1.14
C LYS A 200 1.70 22.74 -1.61
N ILE A 201 2.67 22.20 -0.88
CA ILE A 201 4.09 22.27 -1.23
C ILE A 201 4.33 21.59 -2.59
N MET A 202 3.77 20.39 -2.78
CA MET A 202 3.93 19.60 -4.01
C MET A 202 3.32 20.34 -5.22
N LEU A 203 2.07 20.79 -5.10
CA LEU A 203 1.40 21.50 -6.20
C LEU A 203 2.12 22.81 -6.54
N HIS A 204 2.55 23.58 -5.54
CA HIS A 204 3.28 24.83 -5.78
C HIS A 204 4.61 24.60 -6.54
N GLY A 205 5.30 23.49 -6.26
CA GLY A 205 6.52 23.11 -7.00
C GLY A 205 6.27 22.51 -8.39
N MET A 206 5.06 22.05 -8.68
CA MET A 206 4.72 21.39 -9.96
C MET A 206 4.00 22.30 -10.96
N MET A 207 3.40 23.40 -10.48
CA MET A 207 2.62 24.31 -11.35
C MET A 207 3.49 25.00 -12.41
N ALA A 208 2.90 25.27 -13.57
CA ALA A 208 3.54 25.96 -14.70
C ALA A 208 3.65 27.46 -14.43
#